data_12985bed6007ad274a586fb9ddbc2ddf
#
_entry.id   12985bed6007ad274a586fb9ddbc2ddf
#
_cell.length_a   1.000
_cell.length_b   1.000
_cell.length_c   1.000
_cell.angle_alpha   90.00
_cell.angle_beta   90.00
_cell.angle_gamma   90.00
#
_symmetry.space_group_name_H-M   'P 1'
#
loop_
_entity.id
_entity.type
_entity.pdbx_description
1 polymer ?
#
loop_
_entity_poly.entity_id
_entity_poly.type
_entity_poly.pdbx_seq_one_letter_code
_entity_poly.pdbx_strand_id
1 'polypeptide(L)'
;MNAWTVAVFLTLSVAVPAGAAGRPAMYYTDASHDRSLAKDPDVEWFQGRYLMYYSVNRGRDGWAVGIAESGDLVHWTKVGEVLPAGGCESKGLAAPAARVREGKLHLFYQTYGNGRNDAICHAVSEDGIHFTRNATNPIFRPTGDWNCGRAIDAEVIEHEGRLLLYCATRDPAMEVQKLVVASAPADSDYGRDQWTQLCDASILEPQLPWERKCIEAPSVCRHDGRLFMFYAGGYNNEPQQIGCAVSADGVSWTRLSQEPLLPHGDAGEWNASESGHPGVFTDRDGQMHLFFQGNNDNGASWHLSRMKIAWDGTGNPYLIRPGDGRVFRLR
;
A
#
# COMPACT_ATOMS: atom_id res chain seq x y z
N MET A 1 19.54 70.82 18.98
CA MET A 1 20.40 69.63 19.04
C MET A 1 19.45 68.45 19.21
N ASN A 2 19.13 67.81 18.09
CA ASN A 2 18.21 66.68 18.08
C ASN A 2 19.03 65.37 18.05
N ALA A 3 18.87 64.54 19.11
CA ALA A 3 19.47 63.21 19.19
C ALA A 3 18.62 62.22 18.48
N TRP A 4 19.15 61.56 17.46
CA TRP A 4 18.51 60.41 16.78
C TRP A 4 18.93 59.13 17.49
N THR A 5 17.92 58.40 18.05
CA THR A 5 18.14 57.07 18.62
C THR A 5 17.99 56.03 17.51
N VAL A 6 19.08 55.33 17.18
CA VAL A 6 19.07 54.20 16.24
C VAL A 6 18.68 52.94 17.02
N ALA A 7 17.52 52.39 16.72
CA ALA A 7 17.11 51.07 17.22
C ALA A 7 17.75 49.98 16.36
N VAL A 8 18.61 49.16 16.95
CA VAL A 8 19.17 47.96 16.34
C VAL A 8 18.22 46.80 16.61
N PHE A 9 17.55 46.31 15.57
CA PHE A 9 16.79 45.08 15.63
C PHE A 9 17.74 43.88 15.50
N LEU A 10 17.98 43.17 16.59
CA LEU A 10 18.60 41.83 16.55
C LEU A 10 17.57 40.83 16.06
N THR A 11 17.74 40.34 14.84
CA THR A 11 17.02 39.15 14.36
C THR A 11 17.67 37.92 14.97
N LEU A 12 16.98 37.31 15.92
CA LEU A 12 17.34 35.97 16.39
C LEU A 12 17.01 34.96 15.26
N SER A 13 18.02 34.52 14.56
CA SER A 13 17.92 33.29 13.74
C SER A 13 17.88 32.10 14.67
N VAL A 14 16.70 31.47 14.79
CA VAL A 14 16.56 30.16 15.42
C VAL A 14 17.24 29.16 14.49
N ALA A 15 18.40 28.68 14.86
CA ALA A 15 19.06 27.56 14.19
C ALA A 15 18.20 26.29 14.37
N VAL A 16 17.61 25.81 13.30
CA VAL A 16 16.98 24.48 13.25
C VAL A 16 18.11 23.46 13.43
N PRO A 17 18.00 22.52 14.38
CA PRO A 17 19.06 21.56 14.61
C PRO A 17 19.27 20.69 13.36
N ALA A 18 20.54 20.49 12.98
CA ALA A 18 21.02 19.77 11.79
C ALA A 18 20.69 18.24 11.77
N GLY A 19 19.73 17.76 12.59
CA GLY A 19 19.28 16.37 12.66
C GLY A 19 17.99 16.06 11.89
N ALA A 20 17.35 17.05 11.25
CA ALA A 20 16.04 16.89 10.59
C ALA A 20 16.11 16.90 9.04
N ALA A 21 17.28 17.06 8.44
CA ALA A 21 17.45 17.02 7.00
C ALA A 21 17.39 15.55 6.51
N GLY A 22 16.23 15.14 5.97
CA GLY A 22 16.07 13.85 5.32
C GLY A 22 14.86 12.98 5.72
N ARG A 23 14.16 13.28 6.83
CA ARG A 23 12.95 12.55 7.18
C ARG A 23 11.71 13.23 6.59
N PRO A 24 10.78 12.46 5.97
CA PRO A 24 9.51 13.03 5.48
C PRO A 24 8.60 13.43 6.65
N ALA A 25 7.58 14.26 6.35
CA ALA A 25 6.64 14.74 7.38
C ALA A 25 5.92 13.58 8.10
N MET A 26 5.53 12.52 7.36
CA MET A 26 5.05 11.27 7.94
C MET A 26 6.17 10.23 7.84
N TYR A 27 6.55 9.66 8.98
CA TYR A 27 7.59 8.63 9.09
C TYR A 27 7.24 7.70 10.25
N TYR A 28 6.60 6.57 9.92
CA TYR A 28 6.12 5.61 10.89
C TYR A 28 6.84 4.28 10.78
N THR A 29 7.11 3.64 11.90
CA THR A 29 7.50 2.23 11.99
C THR A 29 6.93 1.63 13.27
N ASP A 30 6.69 0.33 13.27
CA ASP A 30 6.31 -0.41 14.46
C ASP A 30 7.58 -0.92 15.17
N ALA A 31 7.86 -0.38 16.34
CA ALA A 31 8.99 -0.76 17.19
C ALA A 31 8.56 -1.59 18.42
N SER A 32 7.36 -2.16 18.40
CA SER A 32 6.83 -2.93 19.53
C SER A 32 7.37 -4.37 19.61
N HIS A 33 8.10 -4.80 18.59
CA HIS A 33 8.76 -6.10 18.49
C HIS A 33 10.28 -5.94 18.32
N ASP A 34 11.01 -7.05 18.17
CA ASP A 34 12.49 -7.09 18.10
C ASP A 34 13.10 -6.22 17.00
N ARG A 35 12.32 -5.88 15.97
CA ARG A 35 12.74 -5.05 14.82
C ARG A 35 11.76 -3.90 14.61
N SER A 36 12.29 -2.75 14.20
CA SER A 36 11.47 -1.65 13.70
C SER A 36 10.95 -2.01 12.31
N LEU A 37 9.67 -2.42 12.22
CA LEU A 37 9.13 -2.94 10.98
C LEU A 37 7.64 -2.59 10.82
N ALA A 38 7.33 -1.77 9.82
CA ALA A 38 5.99 -1.58 9.27
C ALA A 38 6.08 -1.60 7.75
N LYS A 39 5.30 -2.48 7.09
CA LYS A 39 5.26 -2.68 5.65
C LYS A 39 3.82 -2.69 5.13
N ASP A 40 3.67 -2.62 3.82
CA ASP A 40 2.41 -2.88 3.12
C ASP A 40 1.25 -2.04 3.70
N PRO A 41 1.35 -0.68 3.68
CA PRO A 41 0.38 0.18 4.34
C PRO A 41 -0.93 0.30 3.57
N ASP A 42 -2.04 0.23 4.28
CA ASP A 42 -3.34 0.64 3.77
C ASP A 42 -4.10 1.46 4.82
N VAL A 43 -4.85 2.48 4.39
CA VAL A 43 -5.45 3.48 5.29
C VAL A 43 -6.92 3.66 4.97
N GLU A 44 -7.74 3.75 6.03
CA GLU A 44 -9.16 4.08 5.94
C GLU A 44 -9.58 5.09 7.01
N TRP A 45 -10.60 5.92 6.67
CA TRP A 45 -11.29 6.75 7.65
C TRP A 45 -12.45 5.97 8.24
N PHE A 46 -12.40 5.72 9.54
CA PHE A 46 -13.43 4.94 10.20
C PHE A 46 -13.75 5.49 11.61
N GLN A 47 -15.03 5.73 11.88
CA GLN A 47 -15.52 6.17 13.19
C GLN A 47 -14.77 7.36 13.80
N GLY A 48 -14.50 8.39 12.98
CA GLY A 48 -13.92 9.64 13.46
C GLY A 48 -12.39 9.66 13.55
N ARG A 49 -11.69 8.64 13.03
CA ARG A 49 -10.23 8.55 13.02
C ARG A 49 -9.73 7.88 11.75
N TYR A 50 -8.47 8.11 11.42
CA TYR A 50 -7.75 7.34 10.41
C TYR A 50 -7.21 6.07 11.06
N LEU A 51 -7.39 4.94 10.39
CA LEU A 51 -6.81 3.66 10.76
C LEU A 51 -5.86 3.21 9.64
N MET A 52 -4.64 2.85 10.00
CA MET A 52 -3.65 2.28 9.10
C MET A 52 -3.42 0.83 9.49
N TYR A 53 -3.57 -0.05 8.51
CA TYR A 53 -3.25 -1.47 8.59
C TYR A 53 -1.94 -1.70 7.87
N TYR A 54 -1.07 -2.53 8.44
CA TYR A 54 0.27 -2.78 7.89
C TYR A 54 0.79 -4.15 8.31
N SER A 55 1.71 -4.69 7.55
CA SER A 55 2.39 -5.94 7.94
C SER A 55 3.42 -5.67 9.04
N VAL A 56 3.44 -6.51 10.06
CA VAL A 56 4.39 -6.48 11.18
C VAL A 56 4.98 -7.88 11.42
N ASN A 57 6.28 -7.94 11.72
CA ASN A 57 6.96 -9.19 12.07
C ASN A 57 7.16 -9.26 13.59
N ARG A 58 6.62 -10.28 14.22
CA ARG A 58 6.62 -10.52 15.66
C ARG A 58 7.75 -11.47 16.11
N GLY A 59 8.81 -11.55 15.32
CA GLY A 59 9.92 -12.44 15.59
C GLY A 59 9.52 -13.92 15.48
N ARG A 60 9.62 -14.67 16.56
CA ARG A 60 9.30 -16.12 16.60
C ARG A 60 7.81 -16.41 16.37
N ASP A 61 6.94 -15.44 16.66
CA ASP A 61 5.48 -15.54 16.50
C ASP A 61 5.01 -15.25 15.07
N GLY A 62 5.96 -15.04 14.14
CA GLY A 62 5.69 -14.88 12.73
C GLY A 62 5.14 -13.51 12.34
N TRP A 63 4.38 -13.45 11.26
CA TRP A 63 3.82 -12.24 10.68
C TRP A 63 2.36 -12.04 11.09
N ALA A 64 1.97 -10.78 11.31
CA ALA A 64 0.63 -10.35 11.65
C ALA A 64 0.31 -9.02 10.94
N VAL A 65 -0.93 -8.57 11.05
CA VAL A 65 -1.33 -7.23 10.61
C VAL A 65 -1.37 -6.31 11.83
N GLY A 66 -0.51 -5.28 11.84
CA GLY A 66 -0.53 -4.20 12.82
C GLY A 66 -1.62 -3.19 12.51
N ILE A 67 -2.12 -2.50 13.54
CA ILE A 67 -3.14 -1.45 13.44
C ILE A 67 -2.62 -0.22 14.15
N ALA A 68 -2.58 0.92 13.45
CA ALA A 68 -2.29 2.22 14.02
C ALA A 68 -3.40 3.21 13.74
N GLU A 69 -3.60 4.17 14.64
CA GLU A 69 -4.57 5.26 14.47
C GLU A 69 -3.89 6.62 14.37
N SER A 70 -4.54 7.54 13.69
CA SER A 70 -4.12 8.93 13.55
C SER A 70 -5.31 9.90 13.52
N GLY A 71 -5.08 11.14 13.97
CA GLY A 71 -6.02 12.25 13.78
C GLY A 71 -5.67 13.16 12.60
N ASP A 72 -4.45 13.03 12.00
CA ASP A 72 -3.90 14.01 11.05
C ASP A 72 -3.12 13.40 9.87
N LEU A 73 -3.10 12.06 9.72
CA LEU A 73 -2.33 11.32 8.71
C LEU A 73 -0.79 11.51 8.81
N VAL A 74 -0.29 12.07 9.89
CA VAL A 74 1.14 12.33 10.12
C VAL A 74 1.64 11.60 11.35
N HIS A 75 0.92 11.75 12.47
CA HIS A 75 1.27 11.14 13.74
C HIS A 75 0.42 9.90 13.98
N TRP A 76 1.07 8.75 14.07
CA TRP A 76 0.44 7.46 14.19
C TRP A 76 0.79 6.78 15.51
N THR A 77 -0.21 6.17 16.14
CA THR A 77 -0.06 5.41 17.37
C THR A 77 -0.59 4.00 17.16
N LYS A 78 0.23 2.99 17.49
CA LYS A 78 -0.22 1.58 17.44
C LYS A 78 -1.36 1.35 18.44
N VAL A 79 -2.43 0.70 17.98
CA VAL A 79 -3.63 0.40 18.79
C VAL A 79 -4.00 -1.08 18.83
N GLY A 80 -3.43 -1.91 17.96
CA GLY A 80 -3.75 -3.34 17.96
C GLY A 80 -2.97 -4.15 16.93
N GLU A 81 -3.32 -5.44 16.88
CA GLU A 81 -2.86 -6.39 15.86
C GLU A 81 -3.95 -7.41 15.53
N VAL A 82 -4.02 -7.79 14.26
CA VAL A 82 -4.79 -8.97 13.82
C VAL A 82 -3.85 -10.15 13.76
N LEU A 83 -4.01 -11.07 14.71
CA LEU A 83 -3.15 -12.24 14.85
C LEU A 83 -3.64 -13.42 14.01
N PRO A 84 -2.76 -14.33 13.56
CA PRO A 84 -3.18 -15.57 12.91
C PRO A 84 -4.16 -16.38 13.76
N ALA A 85 -5.24 -16.85 13.14
CA ALA A 85 -6.29 -17.61 13.83
C ALA A 85 -6.16 -19.15 13.66
N GLY A 86 -5.08 -19.63 13.05
CA GLY A 86 -4.91 -21.05 12.75
C GLY A 86 -5.41 -21.44 11.35
N GLY A 87 -5.49 -22.73 11.04
CA GLY A 87 -5.87 -23.19 9.71
C GLY A 87 -4.92 -22.68 8.60
N CYS A 88 -5.46 -22.07 7.56
CA CYS A 88 -4.67 -21.49 6.48
C CYS A 88 -3.76 -20.32 6.95
N GLU A 89 -4.10 -19.66 8.06
CA GLU A 89 -3.36 -18.54 8.64
C GLU A 89 -2.22 -18.97 9.57
N SER A 90 -2.09 -20.27 9.88
CA SER A 90 -1.22 -20.78 10.98
C SER A 90 0.25 -20.36 10.91
N LYS A 91 0.75 -19.94 9.75
CA LYS A 91 2.14 -19.48 9.57
C LYS A 91 2.31 -17.97 9.58
N GLY A 92 1.24 -17.21 9.42
CA GLY A 92 1.27 -15.76 9.44
C GLY A 92 0.25 -15.11 8.50
N LEU A 93 0.11 -13.80 8.67
CA LEU A 93 -0.67 -12.88 7.86
C LEU A 93 0.21 -11.73 7.37
N ALA A 94 -0.12 -11.14 6.23
CA ALA A 94 0.57 -9.95 5.73
C ALA A 94 -0.29 -9.18 4.70
N ALA A 95 0.21 -8.06 4.25
CA ALA A 95 -0.32 -7.21 3.17
C ALA A 95 -1.83 -6.99 3.27
N PRO A 96 -2.26 -6.22 4.27
CA PRO A 96 -3.66 -5.86 4.46
C PRO A 96 -4.15 -4.87 3.39
N ALA A 97 -5.42 -4.99 3.01
CA ALA A 97 -6.19 -3.96 2.31
C ALA A 97 -7.52 -3.77 3.03
N ALA A 98 -7.84 -2.56 3.40
CA ALA A 98 -9.03 -2.23 4.16
C ALA A 98 -10.07 -1.50 3.30
N ARG A 99 -11.35 -1.72 3.58
CA ARG A 99 -12.45 -0.97 2.95
C ARG A 99 -13.58 -0.77 3.93
N VAL A 100 -14.08 0.45 3.99
CA VAL A 100 -15.30 0.76 4.73
C VAL A 100 -16.50 0.57 3.82
N ARG A 101 -17.41 -0.31 4.22
CA ARG A 101 -18.66 -0.55 3.51
C ARG A 101 -19.78 -0.83 4.50
N GLU A 102 -20.95 -0.23 4.27
CA GLU A 102 -22.17 -0.42 5.10
C GLU A 102 -21.91 -0.19 6.61
N GLY A 103 -21.04 0.77 6.93
CA GLY A 103 -20.71 1.11 8.32
C GLY A 103 -19.77 0.12 9.02
N LYS A 104 -19.24 -0.87 8.32
CA LYS A 104 -18.27 -1.84 8.82
C LYS A 104 -16.95 -1.69 8.10
N LEU A 105 -15.88 -2.13 8.74
CA LEU A 105 -14.56 -2.20 8.14
C LEU A 105 -14.27 -3.64 7.70
N HIS A 106 -14.02 -3.82 6.40
CA HIS A 106 -13.63 -5.07 5.78
C HIS A 106 -12.13 -5.07 5.58
N LEU A 107 -11.45 -6.13 6.02
CA LEU A 107 -10.03 -6.33 5.88
C LEU A 107 -9.76 -7.53 4.98
N PHE A 108 -9.10 -7.30 3.86
CA PHE A 108 -8.53 -8.33 3.00
C PHE A 108 -7.06 -8.46 3.34
N TYR A 109 -6.55 -9.66 3.39
CA TYR A 109 -5.16 -9.92 3.75
C TYR A 109 -4.71 -11.24 3.15
N GLN A 110 -3.41 -11.43 3.03
CA GLN A 110 -2.87 -12.70 2.59
C GLN A 110 -2.49 -13.59 3.77
N THR A 111 -2.58 -14.90 3.59
CA THR A 111 -1.80 -15.82 4.40
C THR A 111 -0.32 -15.68 4.02
N TYR A 112 0.58 -15.89 4.97
CA TYR A 112 2.01 -15.73 4.73
C TYR A 112 2.82 -16.91 5.26
N GLY A 113 3.82 -17.36 4.47
CA GLY A 113 4.69 -18.46 4.84
C GLY A 113 4.26 -19.83 4.31
N ASN A 114 3.18 -19.92 3.51
CA ASN A 114 2.71 -21.15 2.88
C ASN A 114 3.28 -21.34 1.45
N GLY A 115 4.13 -20.41 0.97
CA GLY A 115 4.72 -20.44 -0.35
C GLY A 115 3.67 -20.33 -1.45
N ARG A 116 3.63 -21.29 -2.40
CA ARG A 116 2.60 -21.30 -3.46
C ARG A 116 1.16 -21.45 -2.95
N ASN A 117 0.97 -21.80 -1.68
CA ASN A 117 -0.35 -21.96 -1.07
C ASN A 117 -0.80 -20.70 -0.30
N ASP A 118 -0.03 -19.60 -0.33
CA ASP A 118 -0.54 -18.32 0.16
C ASP A 118 -1.79 -17.91 -0.62
N ALA A 119 -2.77 -17.35 0.08
CA ALA A 119 -4.10 -17.09 -0.43
C ALA A 119 -4.70 -15.85 0.22
N ILE A 120 -5.67 -15.23 -0.45
CA ILE A 120 -6.39 -14.08 0.10
C ILE A 120 -7.47 -14.54 1.06
N CYS A 121 -7.51 -13.92 2.22
CA CYS A 121 -8.50 -14.07 3.27
C CYS A 121 -9.26 -12.75 3.48
N HIS A 122 -10.39 -12.83 4.16
CA HIS A 122 -11.24 -11.70 4.50
C HIS A 122 -11.69 -11.78 5.97
N ALA A 123 -11.82 -10.62 6.60
CA ALA A 123 -12.44 -10.47 7.91
C ALA A 123 -13.21 -9.15 7.98
N VAL A 124 -14.16 -9.04 8.91
CA VAL A 124 -15.00 -7.86 9.10
C VAL A 124 -14.94 -7.39 10.55
N SER A 125 -15.01 -6.07 10.75
CA SER A 125 -14.95 -5.42 12.05
C SER A 125 -16.01 -4.33 12.19
N GLU A 126 -16.60 -4.22 13.37
CA GLU A 126 -17.52 -3.13 13.76
C GLU A 126 -16.74 -1.93 14.34
N ASP A 127 -15.51 -2.10 14.82
CA ASP A 127 -14.72 -1.06 15.50
C ASP A 127 -13.35 -0.77 14.84
N GLY A 128 -13.00 -1.54 13.80
CA GLY A 128 -11.73 -1.42 13.10
C GLY A 128 -10.53 -2.08 13.82
N ILE A 129 -10.76 -2.71 14.98
CA ILE A 129 -9.72 -3.34 15.81
C ILE A 129 -9.96 -4.85 15.97
N HIS A 130 -11.19 -5.25 16.27
CA HIS A 130 -11.56 -6.64 16.52
C HIS A 130 -12.24 -7.22 15.28
N PHE A 131 -11.64 -8.28 14.71
CA PHE A 131 -12.05 -8.84 13.43
C PHE A 131 -12.65 -10.24 13.56
N THR A 132 -13.82 -10.42 12.92
CA THR A 132 -14.41 -11.72 12.69
C THR A 132 -14.03 -12.24 11.32
N ARG A 133 -13.43 -13.45 11.24
CA ARG A 133 -13.01 -14.08 10.00
C ARG A 133 -14.18 -14.50 9.15
N ASN A 134 -14.06 -14.35 7.82
CA ASN A 134 -15.01 -14.98 6.90
C ASN A 134 -14.93 -16.52 7.03
N ALA A 135 -16.08 -17.15 7.19
CA ALA A 135 -16.16 -18.61 7.41
C ALA A 135 -15.63 -19.44 6.23
N THR A 136 -15.54 -18.82 5.04
CA THR A 136 -15.08 -19.49 3.82
C THR A 136 -13.59 -19.26 3.52
N ASN A 137 -12.84 -18.62 4.43
CA ASN A 137 -11.41 -18.38 4.22
C ASN A 137 -10.62 -19.67 3.88
N PRO A 138 -9.64 -19.58 2.96
CA PRO A 138 -9.31 -18.44 2.13
C PRO A 138 -10.39 -18.18 1.08
N ILE A 139 -10.65 -16.90 0.78
CA ILE A 139 -11.71 -16.50 -0.14
C ILE A 139 -11.29 -16.55 -1.61
N PHE A 140 -10.00 -16.42 -1.91
CA PHE A 140 -9.53 -16.39 -3.31
C PHE A 140 -8.14 -16.99 -3.48
N ARG A 141 -7.99 -17.74 -4.58
CA ARG A 141 -6.74 -18.16 -5.21
C ARG A 141 -6.93 -18.19 -6.72
N PRO A 142 -5.97 -17.70 -7.52
CA PRO A 142 -6.08 -17.76 -8.97
C PRO A 142 -5.95 -19.20 -9.50
N THR A 143 -6.51 -19.41 -10.69
CA THR A 143 -6.52 -20.68 -11.41
C THR A 143 -5.91 -20.51 -12.81
N GLY A 144 -5.68 -21.62 -13.51
CA GLY A 144 -5.11 -21.66 -14.86
C GLY A 144 -3.64 -22.02 -14.88
N ASP A 145 -3.17 -22.52 -16.05
CA ASP A 145 -1.80 -23.05 -16.22
C ASP A 145 -0.72 -21.97 -16.28
N TRP A 146 -1.12 -20.69 -16.38
CA TRP A 146 -0.21 -19.53 -16.48
C TRP A 146 0.30 -19.04 -15.11
N ASN A 147 -0.23 -19.59 -14.01
CA ASN A 147 0.13 -19.19 -12.65
C ASN A 147 0.28 -20.40 -11.70
N CYS A 148 0.87 -20.17 -10.53
CA CYS A 148 1.13 -21.22 -9.54
C CYS A 148 0.00 -21.38 -8.51
N GLY A 149 -1.09 -20.61 -8.61
CA GLY A 149 -2.20 -20.61 -7.64
C GLY A 149 -1.92 -19.82 -6.35
N ARG A 150 -0.79 -19.11 -6.22
CA ARG A 150 -0.50 -18.20 -5.12
C ARG A 150 -1.30 -16.92 -5.27
N ALA A 151 -1.84 -16.37 -4.16
CA ALA A 151 -2.44 -15.06 -4.12
C ALA A 151 -1.92 -14.26 -2.93
N ILE A 152 -1.40 -13.06 -3.22
CA ILE A 152 -0.87 -12.11 -2.23
C ILE A 152 -1.23 -10.67 -2.61
N ASP A 153 -1.07 -9.73 -1.68
CA ASP A 153 -1.20 -8.28 -1.91
C ASP A 153 -2.58 -7.93 -2.50
N ALA A 154 -3.63 -8.18 -1.73
CA ALA A 154 -5.00 -7.91 -2.16
C ALA A 154 -5.29 -6.41 -2.25
N GLU A 155 -6.08 -6.02 -3.25
CA GLU A 155 -6.75 -4.73 -3.34
C GLU A 155 -8.20 -4.95 -3.81
N VAL A 156 -9.17 -4.29 -3.18
CA VAL A 156 -10.59 -4.41 -3.56
C VAL A 156 -11.18 -3.04 -3.83
N ILE A 157 -11.81 -2.87 -4.98
CA ILE A 157 -12.53 -1.64 -5.35
C ILE A 157 -13.89 -1.98 -5.96
N GLU A 158 -14.88 -1.13 -5.71
CA GLU A 158 -16.16 -1.22 -6.41
C GLU A 158 -16.06 -0.51 -7.77
N HIS A 159 -16.49 -1.18 -8.83
CA HIS A 159 -16.53 -0.64 -10.17
C HIS A 159 -17.74 -1.19 -10.94
N GLU A 160 -18.58 -0.27 -11.51
CA GLU A 160 -19.75 -0.61 -12.32
C GLU A 160 -20.69 -1.65 -11.68
N GLY A 161 -20.97 -1.49 -10.39
CA GLY A 161 -21.88 -2.37 -9.63
C GLY A 161 -21.31 -3.74 -9.32
N ARG A 162 -19.99 -3.91 -9.43
CA ARG A 162 -19.25 -5.12 -9.02
C ARG A 162 -18.08 -4.76 -8.14
N LEU A 163 -17.64 -5.72 -7.34
CA LEU A 163 -16.36 -5.67 -6.64
C LEU A 163 -15.29 -6.26 -7.57
N LEU A 164 -14.14 -5.58 -7.66
CA LEU A 164 -12.94 -6.10 -8.31
C LEU A 164 -11.89 -6.36 -7.23
N LEU A 165 -11.40 -7.60 -7.17
CA LEU A 165 -10.30 -8.04 -6.32
C LEU A 165 -9.06 -8.21 -7.20
N TYR A 166 -8.06 -7.39 -6.98
CA TYR A 166 -6.73 -7.54 -7.56
C TYR A 166 -5.81 -8.23 -6.56
N CYS A 167 -4.90 -9.05 -7.05
CA CYS A 167 -3.81 -9.57 -6.22
C CYS A 167 -2.61 -9.98 -7.09
N ALA A 168 -1.46 -10.17 -6.45
CA ALA A 168 -0.31 -10.71 -7.13
C ALA A 168 -0.30 -12.24 -7.06
N THR A 169 0.15 -12.86 -8.15
CA THR A 169 0.44 -14.29 -8.28
C THR A 169 1.84 -14.49 -8.86
N ARG A 170 2.29 -15.71 -9.00
CA ARG A 170 3.54 -16.03 -9.71
C ARG A 170 3.28 -16.98 -10.87
N ASP A 171 4.23 -17.00 -11.81
CA ASP A 171 4.28 -18.02 -12.84
C ASP A 171 4.39 -19.43 -12.24
N PRO A 172 4.19 -20.51 -13.02
CA PRO A 172 4.26 -21.88 -12.51
C PRO A 172 5.61 -22.26 -11.89
N ALA A 173 6.71 -21.60 -12.32
CA ALA A 173 8.07 -21.80 -11.79
C ALA A 173 8.31 -21.04 -10.48
N MET A 174 7.40 -20.17 -10.04
CA MET A 174 7.54 -19.29 -8.87
C MET A 174 8.64 -18.21 -9.02
N GLU A 175 9.00 -17.84 -10.25
CA GLU A 175 10.07 -16.90 -10.53
C GLU A 175 9.58 -15.49 -10.85
N VAL A 176 8.50 -15.36 -11.63
CA VAL A 176 7.98 -14.08 -12.11
C VAL A 176 6.66 -13.75 -11.42
N GLN A 177 6.63 -12.62 -10.71
CA GLN A 177 5.44 -12.13 -10.03
C GLN A 177 4.65 -11.16 -10.91
N LYS A 178 3.33 -11.32 -10.93
CA LYS A 178 2.42 -10.65 -11.86
C LYS A 178 1.01 -10.58 -11.30
N LEU A 179 0.13 -9.79 -11.92
CA LEU A 179 -1.19 -9.49 -11.35
C LEU A 179 -2.32 -10.30 -12.00
N VAL A 180 -3.34 -10.56 -11.19
CA VAL A 180 -4.60 -11.19 -11.54
C VAL A 180 -5.76 -10.35 -11.02
N VAL A 181 -6.94 -10.46 -11.66
CA VAL A 181 -8.18 -9.83 -11.21
C VAL A 181 -9.33 -10.85 -11.16
N ALA A 182 -10.15 -10.74 -10.12
CA ALA A 182 -11.42 -11.43 -9.98
C ALA A 182 -12.54 -10.43 -9.67
N SER A 183 -13.78 -10.82 -9.91
CA SER A 183 -14.95 -10.00 -9.56
C SER A 183 -15.94 -10.76 -8.70
N ALA A 184 -16.69 -10.03 -7.87
CA ALA A 184 -17.86 -10.49 -7.15
C ALA A 184 -19.02 -9.49 -7.33
N PRO A 185 -20.30 -9.89 -7.08
CA PRO A 185 -21.41 -8.95 -7.01
C PRO A 185 -21.16 -7.84 -5.99
N ALA A 186 -21.67 -6.63 -6.24
CA ALA A 186 -21.48 -5.51 -5.31
C ALA A 186 -22.10 -5.77 -3.93
N ASP A 187 -23.13 -6.58 -3.84
CA ASP A 187 -23.80 -7.00 -2.59
C ASP A 187 -23.23 -8.29 -1.98
N SER A 188 -22.07 -8.73 -2.45
CA SER A 188 -21.37 -9.93 -1.97
C SER A 188 -21.06 -9.86 -0.46
N ASP A 189 -21.10 -11.01 0.20
CA ASP A 189 -20.56 -11.21 1.55
C ASP A 189 -19.05 -11.54 1.55
N TYR A 190 -18.40 -11.39 0.38
CA TYR A 190 -16.99 -11.72 0.13
C TYR A 190 -16.63 -13.20 0.34
N GLY A 191 -17.62 -14.08 0.36
CA GLY A 191 -17.40 -15.53 0.45
C GLY A 191 -16.64 -16.09 -0.75
N ARG A 192 -15.98 -17.25 -0.56
CA ARG A 192 -15.15 -17.89 -1.61
C ARG A 192 -15.90 -18.09 -2.93
N ASP A 193 -17.14 -18.50 -2.86
CA ASP A 193 -17.95 -18.86 -4.04
C ASP A 193 -18.50 -17.64 -4.78
N GLN A 194 -18.27 -16.43 -4.25
CA GLN A 194 -18.70 -15.18 -4.87
C GLN A 194 -17.71 -14.67 -5.91
N TRP A 195 -16.44 -15.10 -5.85
CA TRP A 195 -15.38 -14.58 -6.70
C TRP A 195 -15.25 -15.36 -8.00
N THR A 196 -15.25 -14.65 -9.11
CA THR A 196 -14.99 -15.18 -10.45
C THR A 196 -13.76 -14.50 -11.03
N GLN A 197 -12.73 -15.29 -11.39
CA GLN A 197 -11.55 -14.78 -12.09
C GLN A 197 -11.95 -14.25 -13.47
N LEU A 198 -11.48 -13.02 -13.82
CA LEU A 198 -11.85 -12.33 -15.06
C LEU A 198 -10.82 -12.49 -16.19
N CYS A 199 -9.69 -13.14 -15.94
CA CYS A 199 -8.57 -13.20 -16.88
C CYS A 199 -7.97 -14.59 -16.98
N ASP A 200 -7.60 -14.99 -18.20
CA ASP A 200 -6.93 -16.27 -18.50
C ASP A 200 -5.42 -16.09 -18.69
N ALA A 201 -4.91 -14.87 -18.45
CA ALA A 201 -3.52 -14.47 -18.45
C ALA A 201 -3.31 -13.34 -17.44
N SER A 202 -2.07 -12.94 -17.19
CA SER A 202 -1.79 -11.80 -16.34
C SER A 202 -2.36 -10.50 -16.89
N ILE A 203 -2.99 -9.69 -16.04
CA ILE A 203 -3.48 -8.35 -16.41
C ILE A 203 -2.35 -7.31 -16.45
N LEU A 204 -1.26 -7.55 -15.73
CA LEU A 204 -0.03 -6.77 -15.75
C LEU A 204 1.13 -7.65 -15.29
N GLU A 205 2.20 -7.74 -16.11
CA GLU A 205 3.40 -8.51 -15.82
C GLU A 205 4.66 -7.69 -16.11
N PRO A 206 5.84 -8.02 -15.53
CA PRO A 206 7.05 -7.26 -15.73
C PRO A 206 7.46 -7.16 -17.20
N GLN A 207 7.69 -5.94 -17.69
CA GLN A 207 8.14 -5.64 -19.06
C GLN A 207 9.22 -4.56 -19.09
N LEU A 208 9.33 -3.76 -18.02
CA LEU A 208 10.29 -2.66 -17.94
C LEU A 208 11.53 -3.05 -17.14
N PRO A 209 12.70 -2.51 -17.46
CA PRO A 209 13.95 -2.89 -16.78
C PRO A 209 13.91 -2.73 -15.26
N TRP A 210 13.22 -1.70 -14.75
CA TRP A 210 13.10 -1.43 -13.32
C TRP A 210 12.10 -2.36 -12.59
N GLU A 211 11.17 -2.97 -13.31
CA GLU A 211 10.22 -3.96 -12.80
C GLU A 211 10.88 -5.33 -12.55
N ARG A 212 12.04 -5.59 -13.20
CA ARG A 212 12.79 -6.83 -13.08
C ARG A 212 11.92 -8.07 -13.32
N LYS A 213 11.72 -8.91 -12.30
CA LYS A 213 10.87 -10.12 -12.31
C LYS A 213 9.61 -9.98 -11.45
N CYS A 214 9.25 -8.77 -11.03
CA CYS A 214 8.17 -8.58 -10.07
C CYS A 214 7.30 -7.40 -10.40
N ILE A 215 5.98 -7.63 -10.47
CA ILE A 215 4.93 -6.64 -10.25
C ILE A 215 4.03 -7.17 -9.14
N GLU A 216 3.81 -6.37 -8.10
CA GLU A 216 3.00 -6.71 -6.92
C GLU A 216 2.32 -5.48 -6.33
N ALA A 217 1.57 -5.67 -5.23
CA ALA A 217 0.94 -4.62 -4.46
C ALA A 217 0.13 -3.64 -5.32
N PRO A 218 -0.87 -4.10 -6.08
CA PRO A 218 -1.77 -3.21 -6.77
C PRO A 218 -2.57 -2.39 -5.76
N SER A 219 -2.65 -1.07 -5.95
CA SER A 219 -3.58 -0.21 -5.23
C SER A 219 -4.32 0.68 -6.19
N VAL A 220 -5.65 0.64 -6.19
CA VAL A 220 -6.49 1.17 -7.26
C VAL A 220 -7.38 2.28 -6.76
N CYS A 221 -7.38 3.40 -7.49
CA CYS A 221 -8.32 4.50 -7.27
C CYS A 221 -9.06 4.88 -8.56
N ARG A 222 -10.11 5.70 -8.39
CA ARG A 222 -10.88 6.27 -9.50
C ARG A 222 -10.61 7.76 -9.63
N HIS A 223 -10.38 8.22 -10.86
CA HIS A 223 -10.33 9.64 -11.18
C HIS A 223 -10.87 9.88 -12.59
N ASP A 224 -11.76 10.87 -12.74
CA ASP A 224 -12.38 11.25 -14.03
C ASP A 224 -12.94 10.06 -14.84
N GLY A 225 -13.64 9.14 -14.15
CA GLY A 225 -14.28 7.97 -14.77
C GLY A 225 -13.32 6.84 -15.16
N ARG A 226 -12.00 7.00 -14.96
CA ARG A 226 -10.98 5.98 -15.20
C ARG A 226 -10.47 5.37 -13.88
N LEU A 227 -9.96 4.16 -13.98
CA LEU A 227 -9.24 3.50 -12.89
C LEU A 227 -7.74 3.71 -13.07
N PHE A 228 -7.05 4.02 -11.97
CA PHE A 228 -5.60 4.15 -11.90
C PHE A 228 -5.07 3.15 -10.88
N MET A 229 -4.14 2.31 -11.31
CA MET A 229 -3.45 1.36 -10.46
C MET A 229 -2.03 1.86 -10.20
N PHE A 230 -1.69 2.09 -8.94
CA PHE A 230 -0.32 2.21 -8.49
C PHE A 230 0.15 0.80 -8.13
N TYR A 231 1.34 0.42 -8.56
CA TYR A 231 1.87 -0.93 -8.36
C TYR A 231 3.35 -0.89 -8.02
N ALA A 232 3.82 -1.88 -7.31
CA ALA A 232 5.24 -2.04 -7.03
C ALA A 232 5.92 -2.89 -8.11
N GLY A 233 7.07 -2.44 -8.59
CA GLY A 233 7.92 -3.16 -9.54
C GLY A 233 9.30 -3.43 -8.95
N GLY A 234 9.83 -4.64 -9.18
CA GLY A 234 11.02 -5.19 -8.51
C GLY A 234 10.67 -5.84 -7.17
N TYR A 235 11.43 -6.85 -6.76
CA TYR A 235 11.29 -7.40 -5.41
C TYR A 235 11.87 -6.45 -4.35
N ASN A 236 11.53 -6.67 -3.08
CA ASN A 236 12.05 -5.85 -1.98
C ASN A 236 13.58 -5.73 -2.05
N ASN A 237 14.07 -4.49 -1.95
CA ASN A 237 15.50 -4.10 -1.99
C ASN A 237 16.26 -4.45 -3.29
N GLU A 238 15.57 -4.59 -4.45
CA GLU A 238 16.22 -4.79 -5.77
C GLU A 238 16.57 -3.54 -6.60
N PRO A 239 16.22 -2.27 -6.34
CA PRO A 239 15.23 -1.68 -5.44
C PRO A 239 13.80 -1.80 -5.98
N GLN A 240 12.83 -1.97 -5.08
CA GLN A 240 11.42 -1.85 -5.43
C GLN A 240 11.06 -0.39 -5.65
N GLN A 241 10.23 -0.12 -6.67
CA GLN A 241 9.79 1.23 -7.04
C GLN A 241 8.32 1.22 -7.43
N ILE A 242 7.66 2.38 -7.53
CA ILE A 242 6.22 2.45 -7.80
C ILE A 242 5.96 3.00 -9.19
N GLY A 243 5.20 2.25 -9.99
CA GLY A 243 4.65 2.65 -11.27
C GLY A 243 3.18 3.01 -11.21
N CYS A 244 2.65 3.44 -12.35
CA CYS A 244 1.23 3.72 -12.51
C CYS A 244 0.72 3.22 -13.85
N ALA A 245 -0.45 2.58 -13.85
CA ALA A 245 -1.19 2.17 -15.04
C ALA A 245 -2.64 2.67 -14.99
N VAL A 246 -3.28 2.76 -16.13
CA VAL A 246 -4.67 3.24 -16.30
C VAL A 246 -5.53 2.20 -16.99
N SER A 247 -6.79 2.12 -16.61
CA SER A 247 -7.80 1.24 -17.22
C SER A 247 -9.16 1.92 -17.28
N ALA A 248 -9.96 1.54 -18.29
CA ALA A 248 -11.36 1.91 -18.37
C ALA A 248 -12.29 0.81 -17.83
N ASP A 249 -11.87 -0.46 -17.90
CA ASP A 249 -12.70 -1.64 -17.59
C ASP A 249 -12.25 -2.40 -16.33
N GLY A 250 -11.10 -2.01 -15.75
CA GLY A 250 -10.51 -2.68 -14.59
C GLY A 250 -9.80 -4.01 -14.89
N VAL A 251 -9.74 -4.42 -16.15
CA VAL A 251 -9.11 -5.68 -16.60
C VAL A 251 -7.94 -5.41 -17.54
N SER A 252 -8.12 -4.51 -18.49
CA SER A 252 -7.12 -4.12 -19.47
C SER A 252 -6.36 -2.89 -19.00
N TRP A 253 -5.07 -3.04 -18.71
CA TRP A 253 -4.25 -1.99 -18.11
C TRP A 253 -3.16 -1.49 -19.05
N THR A 254 -2.96 -0.18 -19.10
CA THR A 254 -1.90 0.47 -19.87
C THR A 254 -1.01 1.28 -18.94
N ARG A 255 0.31 1.00 -18.96
CA ARG A 255 1.29 1.81 -18.21
C ARG A 255 1.30 3.25 -18.69
N LEU A 256 1.39 4.19 -17.75
CA LEU A 256 1.45 5.61 -18.07
C LEU A 256 2.88 6.13 -18.33
N SER A 257 3.91 5.34 -18.00
CA SER A 257 5.32 5.72 -18.17
C SER A 257 6.19 4.48 -18.35
N GLN A 258 7.37 4.66 -18.96
CA GLN A 258 8.43 3.65 -19.02
C GLN A 258 9.31 3.68 -17.76
N GLU A 259 9.28 4.79 -17.00
CA GLU A 259 10.03 4.99 -15.78
C GLU A 259 9.08 4.93 -14.56
N PRO A 260 9.58 4.61 -13.37
CA PRO A 260 8.75 4.65 -12.16
C PRO A 260 8.24 6.05 -11.88
N LEU A 261 6.98 6.17 -11.42
CA LEU A 261 6.41 7.41 -10.92
C LEU A 261 7.06 7.84 -9.60
N LEU A 262 7.29 6.88 -8.69
CA LEU A 262 8.04 7.09 -7.46
C LEU A 262 9.26 6.16 -7.45
N PRO A 263 10.46 6.65 -7.79
CA PRO A 263 11.68 5.88 -7.66
C PRO A 263 12.07 5.71 -6.20
N HIS A 264 13.01 4.80 -5.92
CA HIS A 264 13.71 4.78 -4.64
C HIS A 264 14.46 6.10 -4.41
N GLY A 265 14.78 6.41 -3.16
CA GLY A 265 15.48 7.65 -2.80
C GLY A 265 16.93 7.69 -3.26
N ASP A 266 17.49 8.90 -3.30
CA ASP A 266 18.91 9.11 -3.55
C ASP A 266 19.78 8.56 -2.39
N ALA A 267 21.07 8.38 -2.64
CA ALA A 267 22.01 7.93 -1.59
C ALA A 267 21.96 8.85 -0.36
N GLY A 268 21.68 8.25 0.81
CA GLY A 268 21.52 8.96 2.07
C GLY A 268 20.07 9.35 2.41
N GLU A 269 19.11 9.20 1.51
CA GLU A 269 17.68 9.30 1.85
C GLU A 269 17.21 8.04 2.60
N TRP A 270 16.13 8.18 3.38
CA TRP A 270 15.56 7.12 4.22
C TRP A 270 15.05 5.90 3.43
N ASN A 271 14.71 6.10 2.16
CA ASN A 271 14.16 5.12 1.23
C ASN A 271 15.14 4.80 0.08
N ALA A 272 16.46 4.94 0.32
CA ALA A 272 17.47 4.72 -0.72
C ALA A 272 17.55 3.26 -1.20
N SER A 273 17.14 2.29 -0.38
CA SER A 273 17.08 0.87 -0.79
C SER A 273 15.77 0.52 -1.48
N GLU A 274 14.69 1.28 -1.21
CA GLU A 274 13.35 0.94 -1.71
C GLU A 274 12.33 2.06 -1.51
N SER A 275 11.38 2.18 -2.47
CA SER A 275 10.08 2.83 -2.33
C SER A 275 9.04 1.90 -2.93
N GLY A 276 8.31 1.15 -2.11
CA GLY A 276 7.44 0.08 -2.60
C GLY A 276 6.09 0.00 -1.90
N HIS A 277 5.32 -1.03 -2.26
CA HIS A 277 4.01 -1.35 -1.71
C HIS A 277 3.09 -0.12 -1.55
N PRO A 278 2.55 0.43 -2.66
CA PRO A 278 1.64 1.58 -2.61
C PRO A 278 0.31 1.21 -1.95
N GLY A 279 -0.24 2.13 -1.14
CA GLY A 279 -1.61 2.12 -0.64
C GLY A 279 -2.26 3.47 -0.92
N VAL A 280 -3.29 3.52 -1.74
CA VAL A 280 -3.97 4.78 -2.09
C VAL A 280 -5.15 5.00 -1.18
N PHE A 281 -5.18 6.17 -0.56
CA PHE A 281 -6.27 6.62 0.30
C PHE A 281 -6.86 7.94 -0.23
N THR A 282 -8.19 8.01 -0.34
CA THR A 282 -8.92 9.25 -0.64
C THR A 282 -9.52 9.80 0.65
N ASP A 283 -9.06 10.97 1.08
CA ASP A 283 -9.57 11.64 2.27
C ASP A 283 -10.96 12.24 2.03
N ARG A 284 -11.64 12.59 3.09
CA ARG A 284 -13.01 13.16 3.12
C ARG A 284 -13.16 14.48 2.37
N ASP A 285 -12.08 15.23 2.21
CA ASP A 285 -12.03 16.47 1.40
C ASP A 285 -11.74 16.21 -0.08
N GLY A 286 -11.58 14.93 -0.48
CA GLY A 286 -11.23 14.51 -1.83
C GLY A 286 -9.74 14.52 -2.12
N GLN A 287 -8.87 14.92 -1.18
CA GLN A 287 -7.42 14.81 -1.36
C GLN A 287 -7.00 13.35 -1.36
N MET A 288 -6.33 12.92 -2.41
CA MET A 288 -5.76 11.59 -2.50
C MET A 288 -4.33 11.55 -1.96
N HIS A 289 -3.99 10.45 -1.29
CA HIS A 289 -2.66 10.17 -0.74
C HIS A 289 -2.17 8.82 -1.21
N LEU A 290 -0.88 8.72 -1.47
CA LEU A 290 -0.15 7.49 -1.70
C LEU A 290 0.67 7.19 -0.44
N PHE A 291 0.30 6.17 0.30
CA PHE A 291 1.14 5.61 1.36
C PHE A 291 2.08 4.59 0.74
N PHE A 292 3.27 4.43 1.29
CA PHE A 292 4.26 3.51 0.76
C PHE A 292 5.29 3.14 1.82
N GLN A 293 5.96 2.03 1.61
CA GLN A 293 7.06 1.58 2.45
C GLN A 293 8.41 1.99 1.87
N GLY A 294 9.43 2.04 2.73
CA GLY A 294 10.82 2.25 2.33
C GLY A 294 11.80 1.90 3.44
N ASN A 295 13.06 1.77 3.04
CA ASN A 295 14.19 1.62 3.93
C ASN A 295 15.49 2.06 3.23
N ASN A 296 16.59 2.18 4.00
CA ASN A 296 17.93 2.48 3.48
C ASN A 296 19.02 1.55 4.04
N ASP A 297 18.61 0.40 4.55
CA ASP A 297 19.46 -0.57 5.24
C ASP A 297 19.25 -2.02 4.74
N ASN A 298 18.84 -2.16 3.47
CA ASN A 298 18.54 -3.44 2.83
C ASN A 298 17.54 -4.31 3.61
N GLY A 299 16.50 -3.67 4.18
CA GLY A 299 15.42 -4.34 4.86
C GLY A 299 15.74 -4.78 6.29
N ALA A 300 16.78 -4.24 6.93
CA ALA A 300 17.01 -4.43 8.35
C ALA A 300 15.93 -3.72 9.19
N SER A 301 15.43 -2.57 8.73
CA SER A 301 14.24 -1.90 9.23
C SER A 301 13.27 -1.54 8.09
N TRP A 302 12.03 -1.18 8.43
CA TRP A 302 11.02 -0.78 7.47
C TRP A 302 10.17 0.36 8.03
N HIS A 303 9.96 1.36 7.19
CA HIS A 303 9.25 2.57 7.55
C HIS A 303 8.17 2.90 6.51
N LEU A 304 7.11 3.55 6.94
CA LEU A 304 6.01 4.02 6.13
C LEU A 304 6.06 5.53 6.00
N SER A 305 5.73 6.02 4.82
CA SER A 305 5.57 7.44 4.53
C SER A 305 4.41 7.67 3.57
N ARG A 306 4.14 8.95 3.23
CA ARG A 306 3.09 9.30 2.29
C ARG A 306 3.47 10.44 1.37
N MET A 307 2.86 10.44 0.17
CA MET A 307 2.83 11.53 -0.79
C MET A 307 1.39 12.03 -0.95
N LYS A 308 1.20 13.27 -1.41
CA LYS A 308 -0.08 13.69 -1.98
C LYS A 308 -0.13 13.27 -3.44
N ILE A 309 -1.26 12.76 -3.89
CA ILE A 309 -1.56 12.56 -5.30
C ILE A 309 -2.27 13.81 -5.81
N ALA A 310 -1.78 14.37 -6.90
CA ALA A 310 -2.43 15.44 -7.65
C ALA A 310 -2.52 15.05 -9.13
N TRP A 311 -3.34 15.75 -9.89
CA TRP A 311 -3.66 15.44 -11.28
C TRP A 311 -3.28 16.61 -12.17
N ASP A 312 -2.65 16.36 -13.30
CA ASP A 312 -2.31 17.38 -14.27
C ASP A 312 -3.48 17.69 -15.22
N GLY A 313 -3.31 18.66 -16.12
CA GLY A 313 -4.34 19.07 -17.07
C GLY A 313 -4.74 18.00 -18.09
N THR A 314 -4.05 16.87 -18.17
CA THR A 314 -4.36 15.70 -19.02
C THR A 314 -5.02 14.58 -18.21
N GLY A 315 -5.21 14.77 -16.90
CA GLY A 315 -5.75 13.78 -15.97
C GLY A 315 -4.76 12.65 -15.64
N ASN A 316 -3.47 12.91 -15.71
CA ASN A 316 -2.43 11.98 -15.26
C ASN A 316 -1.97 12.32 -13.84
N PRO A 317 -1.68 11.30 -12.99
CA PRO A 317 -1.24 11.53 -11.63
C PRO A 317 0.21 12.04 -11.56
N TYR A 318 0.47 12.86 -10.56
CA TYR A 318 1.80 13.18 -10.08
C TYR A 318 1.82 13.25 -8.56
N LEU A 319 3.00 13.06 -7.96
CA LEU A 319 3.14 12.99 -6.51
C LEU A 319 3.82 14.24 -5.97
N ILE A 320 3.37 14.70 -4.80
CA ILE A 320 3.96 15.83 -4.09
C ILE A 320 4.39 15.34 -2.69
N ARG A 321 5.67 15.49 -2.37
CA ARG A 321 6.20 15.13 -1.05
C ARG A 321 5.80 16.21 -0.04
N PRO A 322 5.04 15.87 1.03
CA PRO A 322 4.73 16.80 2.10
C PRO A 322 6.02 17.23 2.85
N GLY A 323 6.12 18.51 3.14
CA GLY A 323 7.25 19.11 3.86
C GLY A 323 8.16 19.96 2.97
N ASP A 324 8.76 19.40 1.92
CA ASP A 324 9.63 20.15 1.00
C ASP A 324 8.98 20.45 -0.37
N GLY A 325 7.82 19.86 -0.67
CA GLY A 325 7.11 20.10 -1.92
C GLY A 325 7.75 19.46 -3.16
N ARG A 326 8.72 18.56 -3.02
CA ARG A 326 9.33 17.83 -4.16
C ARG A 326 8.24 17.11 -4.97
N VAL A 327 8.29 17.27 -6.29
CA VAL A 327 7.28 16.74 -7.22
C VAL A 327 7.87 15.61 -8.04
N PHE A 328 7.12 14.51 -8.16
CA PHE A 328 7.44 13.35 -8.99
C PHE A 328 6.38 13.24 -10.09
N ARG A 329 6.81 13.17 -11.35
CA ARG A 329 5.94 13.14 -12.53
C ARG A 329 6.24 11.93 -13.40
N LEU A 330 5.26 11.47 -14.15
CA LEU A 330 5.43 10.53 -15.26
C LEU A 330 6.41 11.11 -16.30
N ARG A 331 7.27 10.26 -16.87
CA ARG A 331 8.30 10.63 -17.87
C ARG A 331 8.15 9.81 -19.15
#